data_fa383e7150b762d16f585d65c9094356
#
_entry.id   fa383e7150b762d16f585d65c9094356
#
_cell.length_a   1.000
_cell.length_b   1.000
_cell.length_c   1.000
_cell.angle_alpha   90.00
_cell.angle_beta   90.00
_cell.angle_gamma   90.00
#
_symmetry.space_group_name_H-M   'P 1'
#
loop_
_entity.id
_entity.type
_entity.pdbx_description
1 polymer ?
#
loop_
_entity_poly.entity_id
_entity_poly.type
_entity_poly.pdbx_seq_one_letter_code
_entity_poly.pdbx_strand_id
1 'polypeptide(L)'
;MTKTAKFVDTANITVCVNHNKDISWKMLNYHFHGAFEIYYSLSDNIRLFVSDKIYDVSQGDLFVFNNTDLHRTVAPSNISYERYVIYFNPDYVSSLSTQSTNLLECFINRKSDFSHRVHLTDSQSETFLYMLKKIKYYCSNNVYGSDVYKKLALAEILIFINSLYKKPDNCNPPIDDKSFNKIVLFLT
;
A
#
# COMPACT_ATOMS: atom_id res chain seq x y z
N MET A 1 6.54 8.55 -24.74
CA MET A 1 5.87 7.23 -24.62
C MET A 1 4.57 7.41 -23.83
N THR A 2 3.45 7.07 -24.42
CA THR A 2 2.15 7.08 -23.73
C THR A 2 2.18 6.03 -22.63
N LYS A 3 2.02 6.44 -21.35
CA LYS A 3 1.88 5.52 -20.22
C LYS A 3 0.57 4.75 -20.39
N THR A 4 0.62 3.50 -20.79
CA THR A 4 -0.57 2.66 -20.89
C THR A 4 -0.99 2.27 -19.48
N ALA A 5 -2.16 2.74 -19.04
CA ALA A 5 -2.75 2.36 -17.75
C ALA A 5 -3.67 1.15 -17.94
N LYS A 6 -3.63 0.21 -17.01
CA LYS A 6 -4.51 -0.95 -16.97
C LYS A 6 -5.40 -0.88 -15.75
N PHE A 7 -6.72 -0.99 -15.94
CA PHE A 7 -7.65 -1.22 -14.84
C PHE A 7 -7.58 -2.69 -14.41
N VAL A 8 -7.46 -2.92 -13.11
CA VAL A 8 -7.55 -4.25 -12.49
C VAL A 8 -8.90 -4.35 -11.79
N ASP A 9 -9.73 -5.29 -12.24
CA ASP A 9 -11.05 -5.50 -11.65
C ASP A 9 -10.92 -6.05 -10.23
N THR A 10 -11.42 -5.28 -9.27
CA THR A 10 -11.48 -5.63 -7.84
C THR A 10 -12.90 -5.48 -7.29
N ALA A 11 -13.91 -5.41 -8.16
CA ALA A 11 -15.29 -5.09 -7.77
C ALA A 11 -15.87 -6.08 -6.74
N ASN A 12 -15.45 -7.34 -6.75
CA ASN A 12 -15.92 -8.37 -5.83
C ASN A 12 -15.07 -8.53 -4.56
N ILE A 13 -14.06 -7.69 -4.38
CA ILE A 13 -13.20 -7.78 -3.19
C ILE A 13 -13.84 -7.03 -2.04
N THR A 14 -14.20 -7.74 -0.98
CA THR A 14 -14.56 -7.14 0.32
C THR A 14 -13.30 -6.78 1.10
N VAL A 15 -12.45 -7.76 1.36
CA VAL A 15 -11.08 -7.64 1.88
C VAL A 15 -10.26 -8.85 1.45
N CYS A 16 -9.05 -8.61 0.96
CA CYS A 16 -8.11 -9.66 0.54
C CYS A 16 -6.71 -9.29 1.02
N VAL A 17 -6.00 -10.27 1.59
CA VAL A 17 -4.64 -10.08 2.10
C VAL A 17 -3.69 -11.05 1.42
N ASN A 18 -2.76 -10.53 0.66
CA ASN A 18 -1.73 -11.29 -0.03
C ASN A 18 -0.37 -11.09 0.66
N HIS A 19 0.35 -12.19 0.85
CA HIS A 19 1.77 -12.17 1.21
C HIS A 19 2.50 -12.87 0.07
N ASN A 20 3.20 -12.10 -0.73
CA ASN A 20 3.83 -12.55 -1.96
C ASN A 20 5.36 -12.43 -1.85
N LYS A 21 6.03 -13.43 -2.41
CA LYS A 21 7.48 -13.44 -2.58
C LYS A 21 7.81 -13.87 -4.00
N ASP A 22 8.34 -12.96 -4.78
CA ASP A 22 8.68 -13.16 -6.19
C ASP A 22 10.17 -12.92 -6.41
N ILE A 23 10.71 -13.46 -7.49
CA ILE A 23 12.07 -13.18 -7.96
C ILE A 23 11.94 -12.47 -9.31
N SER A 24 12.68 -11.37 -9.50
CA SER A 24 12.68 -10.60 -10.75
C SER A 24 11.30 -10.06 -11.13
N TRP A 25 10.55 -9.56 -10.14
CA TRP A 25 9.23 -8.99 -10.36
C TRP A 25 9.28 -7.74 -11.23
N LYS A 26 8.44 -7.69 -12.26
CA LYS A 26 8.27 -6.51 -13.09
C LYS A 26 6.81 -6.34 -13.49
N MET A 27 6.22 -5.25 -13.04
CA MET A 27 4.92 -4.81 -13.52
C MET A 27 5.13 -3.95 -14.77
N LEU A 28 4.66 -4.44 -15.93
CA LEU A 28 4.92 -3.79 -17.23
C LEU A 28 4.17 -2.46 -17.36
N ASN A 29 2.93 -2.41 -16.89
CA ASN A 29 2.06 -1.24 -17.05
C ASN A 29 1.73 -0.61 -15.71
N TYR A 30 1.47 0.70 -15.72
CA TYR A 30 0.75 1.33 -14.63
C TYR A 30 -0.64 0.71 -14.53
N HIS A 31 -1.16 0.61 -13.32
CA HIS A 31 -2.50 0.12 -13.06
C HIS A 31 -3.18 0.95 -11.97
N PHE A 32 -4.49 0.85 -11.93
CA PHE A 32 -5.36 1.30 -10.84
C PHE A 32 -6.50 0.29 -10.71
N HIS A 33 -7.21 0.29 -9.61
CA HIS A 33 -8.27 -0.68 -9.30
C HIS A 33 -9.34 -0.03 -8.42
N GLY A 34 -10.56 -0.62 -8.39
CA GLY A 34 -11.69 -0.08 -7.62
C GLY A 34 -11.53 -0.18 -6.09
N ALA A 35 -10.78 -1.17 -5.60
CA ALA A 35 -10.48 -1.32 -4.18
C ALA A 35 -9.42 -0.31 -3.72
N PHE A 36 -9.41 0.01 -2.42
CA PHE A 36 -8.27 0.67 -1.78
C PHE A 36 -7.18 -0.36 -1.48
N GLU A 37 -5.92 0.07 -1.51
CA GLU A 37 -4.76 -0.79 -1.30
C GLU A 37 -3.86 -0.27 -0.18
N ILE A 38 -3.39 -1.20 0.66
CA ILE A 38 -2.30 -1.00 1.61
C ILE A 38 -1.17 -1.92 1.17
N TYR A 39 -0.02 -1.34 0.87
CA TYR A 39 1.20 -2.05 0.49
C TYR A 39 2.23 -1.92 1.59
N TYR A 40 2.90 -3.02 1.95
CA TYR A 40 3.98 -3.02 2.93
C TYR A 40 5.16 -3.85 2.42
N SER A 41 6.34 -3.24 2.34
CA SER A 41 7.56 -3.87 1.84
C SER A 41 8.31 -4.63 2.93
N LEU A 42 8.68 -5.87 2.60
CA LEU A 42 9.63 -6.69 3.37
C LEU A 42 10.99 -6.79 2.66
N SER A 43 11.18 -6.00 1.60
CA SER A 43 12.39 -6.01 0.77
C SER A 43 12.89 -4.61 0.51
N ASP A 44 14.20 -4.50 0.29
CA ASP A 44 14.89 -3.30 -0.14
C ASP A 44 15.04 -3.22 -1.67
N ASN A 45 15.44 -2.05 -2.15
CA ASN A 45 15.82 -1.80 -3.54
C ASN A 45 14.68 -2.03 -4.55
N ILE A 46 13.45 -1.77 -4.15
CA ILE A 46 12.28 -1.81 -5.02
C ILE A 46 11.97 -0.40 -5.49
N ARG A 47 11.55 -0.22 -6.73
CA ARG A 47 11.01 1.05 -7.21
C ARG A 47 9.51 1.00 -7.31
N LEU A 48 8.88 1.99 -6.72
CA LEU A 48 7.45 2.22 -6.81
C LEU A 48 7.19 3.57 -7.50
N PHE A 49 6.42 3.51 -8.56
CA PHE A 49 5.99 4.67 -9.32
C PHE A 49 4.54 4.95 -8.99
N VAL A 50 4.22 6.15 -8.56
CA VAL A 50 2.87 6.60 -8.25
C VAL A 50 2.60 7.88 -9.01
N SER A 51 1.77 7.82 -10.03
CA SER A 51 1.52 8.94 -10.97
C SER A 51 2.82 9.51 -11.54
N ASP A 52 3.24 10.68 -11.09
CA ASP A 52 4.48 11.39 -11.46
C ASP A 52 5.61 11.23 -10.43
N LYS A 53 5.34 10.59 -9.29
CA LYS A 53 6.29 10.40 -8.19
C LYS A 53 7.00 9.04 -8.28
N ILE A 54 8.27 9.03 -7.85
CA ILE A 54 9.09 7.81 -7.77
C ILE A 54 9.57 7.65 -6.34
N TYR A 55 9.47 6.43 -5.83
CA TYR A 55 9.95 6.05 -4.50
C TYR A 55 10.95 4.90 -4.65
N ASP A 56 12.15 5.08 -4.08
CA ASP A 56 13.02 3.95 -3.76
C ASP A 56 12.51 3.36 -2.45
N VAL A 57 12.04 2.12 -2.55
CA VAL A 57 11.34 1.43 -1.45
C VAL A 57 12.32 0.56 -0.70
N SER A 58 12.26 0.66 0.62
CA SER A 58 13.01 -0.16 1.56
C SER A 58 12.09 -1.02 2.42
N GLN A 59 12.67 -2.03 3.06
CA GLN A 59 11.96 -2.80 4.08
C GLN A 59 11.40 -1.85 5.15
N GLY A 60 10.17 -2.06 5.57
CA GLY A 60 9.48 -1.18 6.52
C GLY A 60 8.68 -0.04 5.88
N ASP A 61 8.80 0.16 4.57
CA ASP A 61 7.98 1.14 3.87
C ASP A 61 6.54 0.65 3.71
N LEU A 62 5.61 1.51 4.14
CA LEU A 62 4.18 1.36 4.00
C LEU A 62 3.64 2.39 3.01
N PHE A 63 2.79 1.95 2.09
CA PHE A 63 2.10 2.82 1.13
C PHE A 63 0.60 2.61 1.19
N VAL A 64 -0.14 3.68 0.88
CA VAL A 64 -1.60 3.64 0.75
C VAL A 64 -2.01 4.19 -0.61
N PHE A 65 -2.91 3.46 -1.29
CA PHE A 65 -3.48 3.85 -2.58
C PHE A 65 -4.99 3.81 -2.52
N ASN A 66 -5.64 4.83 -3.06
CA ASN A 66 -7.06 4.83 -3.33
C ASN A 66 -7.34 4.33 -4.76
N ASN A 67 -8.59 4.35 -5.16
CA ASN A 67 -9.02 3.84 -6.46
C ASN A 67 -8.65 4.73 -7.67
N THR A 68 -8.00 5.88 -7.44
CA THR A 68 -7.54 6.78 -8.50
C THR A 68 -6.02 6.84 -8.62
N ASP A 69 -5.30 6.28 -7.66
CA ASP A 69 -3.83 6.31 -7.63
C ASP A 69 -3.25 5.36 -8.66
N LEU A 70 -2.70 5.92 -9.71
CA LEU A 70 -2.03 5.18 -10.77
C LEU A 70 -0.62 4.78 -10.31
N HIS A 71 -0.35 3.49 -10.18
CA HIS A 71 0.91 3.01 -9.62
C HIS A 71 1.49 1.79 -10.35
N ARG A 72 2.78 1.54 -10.11
CA ARG A 72 3.53 0.41 -10.69
C ARG A 72 4.76 0.11 -9.85
N THR A 73 5.04 -1.19 -9.61
CA THR A 73 6.25 -1.64 -8.92
C THR A 73 7.22 -2.34 -9.87
N VAL A 74 8.51 -2.14 -9.64
CA VAL A 74 9.60 -2.80 -10.37
C VAL A 74 10.65 -3.24 -9.36
N ALA A 75 10.96 -4.54 -9.33
CA ALA A 75 12.10 -5.09 -8.62
C ALA A 75 13.25 -5.32 -9.60
N PRO A 76 14.50 -5.08 -9.22
CA PRO A 76 15.67 -5.44 -10.02
C PRO A 76 15.73 -6.95 -10.31
N SER A 77 16.43 -7.33 -11.36
CA SER A 77 16.65 -8.74 -11.70
C SER A 77 17.39 -9.45 -10.56
N ASN A 78 17.00 -10.69 -10.28
CA ASN A 78 17.60 -11.57 -9.26
C ASN A 78 17.45 -11.11 -7.80
N ILE A 79 16.62 -10.10 -7.53
CA ILE A 79 16.28 -9.70 -6.15
C ILE A 79 14.97 -10.37 -5.74
N SER A 80 14.97 -10.92 -4.53
CA SER A 80 13.74 -11.41 -3.89
C SER A 80 12.89 -10.21 -3.49
N TYR A 81 11.67 -10.17 -3.97
CA TYR A 81 10.68 -9.13 -3.67
C TYR A 81 9.56 -9.70 -2.83
N GLU A 82 9.61 -9.43 -1.54
CA GLU A 82 8.64 -9.89 -0.56
C GLU A 82 7.81 -8.71 -0.03
N ARG A 83 6.49 -8.86 0.00
CA ARG A 83 5.55 -7.81 0.42
C ARG A 83 4.23 -8.36 0.91
N TYR A 84 3.57 -7.58 1.74
CA TYR A 84 2.14 -7.70 2.00
C TYR A 84 1.36 -6.69 1.18
N VAL A 85 0.20 -7.12 0.67
CA VAL A 85 -0.77 -6.25 0.00
C VAL A 85 -2.16 -6.56 0.52
N ILE A 86 -2.85 -5.53 1.02
CA ILE A 86 -4.25 -5.61 1.41
C ILE A 86 -5.07 -4.83 0.39
N TYR A 87 -6.01 -5.49 -0.26
CA TYR A 87 -7.07 -4.84 -1.02
C TYR A 87 -8.35 -4.86 -0.20
N PHE A 88 -9.06 -3.73 -0.14
CA PHE A 88 -10.34 -3.67 0.53
C PHE A 88 -11.31 -2.69 -0.11
N ASN A 89 -12.60 -3.02 -0.04
CA ASN A 89 -13.66 -2.08 -0.39
C ASN A 89 -13.82 -1.07 0.76
N PRO A 90 -13.74 0.26 0.51
CA PRO A 90 -13.90 1.27 1.55
C PRO A 90 -15.24 1.17 2.29
N ASP A 91 -16.32 0.79 1.61
CA ASP A 91 -17.66 0.64 2.22
C ASP A 91 -17.69 -0.45 3.30
N TYR A 92 -16.78 -1.43 3.22
CA TYR A 92 -16.71 -2.51 4.20
C TYR A 92 -16.44 -2.04 5.63
N VAL A 93 -15.71 -0.93 5.80
CA VAL A 93 -15.32 -0.38 7.11
C VAL A 93 -15.87 1.01 7.38
N SER A 94 -16.45 1.69 6.39
CA SER A 94 -16.95 3.06 6.51
C SER A 94 -17.92 3.24 7.70
N SER A 95 -18.78 2.25 7.93
CA SER A 95 -19.74 2.24 9.04
C SER A 95 -19.12 2.16 10.44
N LEU A 96 -17.82 1.86 10.56
CA LEU A 96 -17.07 1.89 11.81
C LEU A 96 -16.43 3.25 12.10
N SER A 97 -16.45 4.16 11.12
CA SER A 97 -16.03 5.55 11.34
C SER A 97 -16.98 6.26 12.27
N THR A 98 -16.44 7.20 13.07
CA THR A 98 -17.21 8.03 14.01
C THR A 98 -17.07 9.51 13.63
N GLN A 99 -17.78 10.40 14.32
CA GLN A 99 -17.65 11.85 14.12
C GLN A 99 -16.20 12.35 14.34
N SER A 100 -15.45 11.72 15.24
CA SER A 100 -14.07 12.09 15.59
C SER A 100 -13.00 11.28 14.86
N THR A 101 -13.35 10.16 14.23
CA THR A 101 -12.39 9.23 13.63
C THR A 101 -12.91 8.72 12.29
N ASN A 102 -12.32 9.23 11.20
CA ASN A 102 -12.55 8.70 9.86
C ASN A 102 -11.48 7.66 9.54
N LEU A 103 -11.87 6.39 9.39
CA LEU A 103 -10.96 5.30 9.09
C LEU A 103 -10.30 5.41 7.71
N LEU A 104 -10.91 6.15 6.79
CA LEU A 104 -10.44 6.32 5.42
C LEU A 104 -9.67 7.63 5.20
N GLU A 105 -9.34 8.36 6.28
CA GLU A 105 -8.76 9.71 6.22
C GLU A 105 -7.55 9.81 5.29
N CYS A 106 -6.54 8.93 5.46
CA CYS A 106 -5.33 8.95 4.65
C CYS A 106 -5.53 8.53 3.19
N PHE A 107 -6.72 8.02 2.82
CA PHE A 107 -7.05 7.66 1.44
C PHE A 107 -7.83 8.75 0.71
N ILE A 108 -8.67 9.53 1.41
CA ILE A 108 -9.64 10.44 0.79
C ILE A 108 -9.37 11.92 1.09
N ASN A 109 -8.86 12.27 2.28
CA ASN A 109 -8.62 13.65 2.70
C ASN A 109 -7.14 14.02 2.59
N ARG A 110 -6.62 13.95 1.37
CA ARG A 110 -5.20 14.17 1.08
C ARG A 110 -4.92 15.63 0.73
N LYS A 111 -3.88 16.19 1.34
CA LYS A 111 -3.36 17.51 0.96
C LYS A 111 -2.53 17.41 -0.32
N SER A 112 -2.22 18.55 -0.95
CA SER A 112 -1.43 18.61 -2.18
C SER A 112 0.00 18.06 -2.03
N ASP A 113 0.56 18.13 -0.82
CA ASP A 113 1.87 17.63 -0.44
C ASP A 113 1.85 16.18 0.11
N PHE A 114 0.74 15.47 -0.02
CA PHE A 114 0.58 14.12 0.51
C PHE A 114 1.64 13.16 -0.04
N SER A 115 2.34 12.49 0.86
CA SER A 115 3.20 11.36 0.55
C SER A 115 2.41 10.07 0.66
N HIS A 116 2.46 9.22 -0.38
CA HIS A 116 1.86 7.89 -0.31
C HIS A 116 2.60 6.98 0.66
N ARG A 117 3.86 7.34 1.03
CA ARG A 117 4.76 6.54 1.85
C ARG A 117 4.84 7.03 3.29
N VAL A 118 4.86 6.07 4.22
CA VAL A 118 5.35 6.21 5.59
C VAL A 118 6.39 5.12 5.83
N HIS A 119 7.57 5.49 6.35
CA HIS A 119 8.56 4.51 6.80
C HIS A 119 8.30 4.17 8.27
N LEU A 120 8.15 2.89 8.57
CA LEU A 120 7.90 2.39 9.92
C LEU A 120 9.22 2.19 10.68
N THR A 121 9.26 2.59 11.95
CA THR A 121 10.33 2.18 12.86
C THR A 121 10.27 0.66 13.11
N ASP A 122 11.33 0.07 13.65
CA ASP A 122 11.38 -1.38 13.94
C ASP A 122 10.20 -1.82 14.82
N SER A 123 9.90 -1.10 15.90
CA SER A 123 8.77 -1.38 16.79
C SER A 123 7.41 -1.24 16.11
N GLN A 124 7.24 -0.24 15.24
CA GLN A 124 6.04 -0.08 14.43
C GLN A 124 5.89 -1.21 13.40
N SER A 125 7.00 -1.65 12.80
CA SER A 125 7.05 -2.76 11.85
C SER A 125 6.65 -4.08 12.51
N GLU A 126 7.16 -4.37 13.70
CA GLU A 126 6.76 -5.56 14.48
C GLU A 126 5.26 -5.56 14.78
N THR A 127 4.73 -4.43 15.26
CA THR A 127 3.30 -4.25 15.54
C THR A 127 2.46 -4.44 14.26
N PHE A 128 2.88 -3.81 13.17
CA PHE A 128 2.16 -3.87 11.90
C PHE A 128 2.18 -5.29 11.29
N LEU A 129 3.32 -5.99 11.36
CA LEU A 129 3.44 -7.38 10.92
C LEU A 129 2.52 -8.32 11.72
N TYR A 130 2.38 -8.09 13.02
CA TYR A 130 1.41 -8.84 13.83
C TYR A 130 -0.02 -8.61 13.33
N MET A 131 -0.42 -7.37 13.06
CA MET A 131 -1.74 -7.03 12.50
C MET A 131 -1.97 -7.67 11.13
N LEU A 132 -0.96 -7.65 10.24
CA LEU A 132 -1.02 -8.27 8.92
C LEU A 132 -1.21 -9.80 9.00
N LYS A 133 -0.49 -10.47 9.89
CA LYS A 133 -0.65 -11.92 10.12
C LYS A 133 -2.03 -12.24 10.68
N LYS A 134 -2.53 -11.44 11.62
CA LYS A 134 -3.85 -11.56 12.22
C LYS A 134 -4.97 -11.47 11.18
N ILE A 135 -4.99 -10.40 10.38
CA ILE A 135 -6.02 -10.24 9.34
C ILE A 135 -5.91 -11.33 8.26
N LYS A 136 -4.69 -11.69 7.85
CA LYS A 136 -4.47 -12.79 6.89
C LYS A 136 -5.03 -14.10 7.40
N TYR A 137 -4.83 -14.42 8.68
CA TYR A 137 -5.38 -15.63 9.30
C TYR A 137 -6.91 -15.67 9.13
N TYR A 138 -7.62 -14.60 9.47
CA TYR A 138 -9.07 -14.54 9.34
C TYR A 138 -9.56 -14.52 7.88
N CYS A 139 -8.78 -13.99 6.96
CA CYS A 139 -9.10 -14.05 5.53
C CYS A 139 -8.96 -15.47 4.97
N SER A 140 -8.04 -16.27 5.50
CA SER A 140 -7.73 -17.61 5.01
C SER A 140 -8.50 -18.73 5.73
N ASN A 141 -9.11 -18.46 6.89
CA ASN A 141 -9.75 -19.47 7.72
C ASN A 141 -11.21 -19.09 8.01
N ASN A 142 -12.11 -20.02 7.70
CA ASN A 142 -13.54 -19.83 7.96
C ASN A 142 -13.91 -20.35 9.36
N VAL A 143 -13.41 -19.67 10.41
CA VAL A 143 -13.75 -19.97 11.80
C VAL A 143 -14.95 -19.11 12.25
N TYR A 144 -15.63 -19.51 13.34
CA TYR A 144 -16.74 -18.74 13.90
C TYR A 144 -16.33 -17.28 14.15
N GLY A 145 -17.11 -16.33 13.62
CA GLY A 145 -16.87 -14.89 13.74
C GLY A 145 -15.76 -14.33 12.85
N SER A 146 -15.19 -15.13 11.91
CA SER A 146 -14.10 -14.65 11.02
C SER A 146 -14.51 -13.45 10.18
N ASP A 147 -15.77 -13.33 9.79
CA ASP A 147 -16.33 -12.17 9.09
C ASP A 147 -16.27 -10.90 9.93
N VAL A 148 -16.60 -10.99 11.23
CA VAL A 148 -16.49 -9.89 12.20
C VAL A 148 -15.03 -9.57 12.48
N TYR A 149 -14.21 -10.59 12.74
CA TYR A 149 -12.78 -10.40 13.02
C TYR A 149 -12.02 -9.76 11.85
N LYS A 150 -12.33 -10.12 10.60
CA LYS A 150 -11.77 -9.44 9.41
C LYS A 150 -12.03 -7.93 9.43
N LYS A 151 -13.27 -7.55 9.72
CA LYS A 151 -13.69 -6.14 9.77
C LYS A 151 -13.00 -5.39 10.88
N LEU A 152 -12.94 -5.97 12.09
CA LEU A 152 -12.26 -5.37 13.24
C LEU A 152 -10.75 -5.27 13.02
N ALA A 153 -10.10 -6.30 12.49
CA ALA A 153 -8.67 -6.30 12.21
C ALA A 153 -8.30 -5.26 11.13
N LEU A 154 -9.13 -5.10 10.10
CA LEU A 154 -8.94 -4.04 9.11
C LEU A 154 -9.12 -2.65 9.73
N ALA A 155 -10.11 -2.43 10.59
CA ALA A 155 -10.31 -1.17 11.29
C ALA A 155 -9.11 -0.84 12.20
N GLU A 156 -8.57 -1.81 12.93
CA GLU A 156 -7.35 -1.67 13.75
C GLU A 156 -6.15 -1.21 12.90
N ILE A 157 -5.93 -1.85 11.74
CA ILE A 157 -4.89 -1.48 10.77
C ILE A 157 -5.10 -0.03 10.29
N LEU A 158 -6.31 0.35 9.94
CA LEU A 158 -6.62 1.70 9.45
C LEU A 158 -6.43 2.77 10.51
N ILE A 159 -6.77 2.51 11.77
CA ILE A 159 -6.49 3.40 12.90
C ILE A 159 -4.98 3.57 13.05
N PHE A 160 -4.22 2.47 13.03
CA PHE A 160 -2.76 2.51 13.12
C PHE A 160 -2.17 3.36 12.00
N ILE A 161 -2.53 3.11 10.74
CA ILE A 161 -2.02 3.86 9.58
C ILE A 161 -2.37 5.35 9.68
N ASN A 162 -3.63 5.69 9.95
CA ASN A 162 -4.03 7.10 10.09
C ASN A 162 -3.26 7.82 11.22
N SER A 163 -2.93 7.11 12.31
CA SER A 163 -2.11 7.68 13.40
C SER A 163 -0.69 8.03 12.95
N LEU A 164 -0.13 7.27 12.00
CA LEU A 164 1.19 7.55 11.43
C LEU A 164 1.15 8.78 10.53
N TYR A 165 0.14 8.91 9.67
CA TYR A 165 -0.03 10.05 8.78
C TYR A 165 -0.34 11.37 9.49
N LYS A 166 -0.84 11.31 10.73
CA LYS A 166 -1.07 12.51 11.56
C LYS A 166 0.18 13.03 12.27
N LYS A 167 1.28 12.26 12.30
CA LYS A 167 2.56 12.69 12.87
C LYS A 167 3.42 13.35 11.78
N PRO A 168 3.88 14.61 11.97
CA PRO A 168 4.59 15.36 10.92
C PRO A 168 5.90 14.72 10.45
N ASP A 169 6.57 13.93 11.31
CA ASP A 169 7.93 13.45 11.08
C ASP A 169 8.04 12.15 10.28
N ASN A 170 6.94 11.50 9.94
CA ASN A 170 6.95 10.17 9.31
C ASN A 170 6.79 10.18 7.77
N CYS A 171 6.53 11.32 7.17
CA CYS A 171 6.31 11.44 5.73
C CYS A 171 7.62 11.80 5.00
N ASN A 172 8.33 10.80 4.49
CA ASN A 172 9.48 11.05 3.61
C ASN A 172 8.99 11.46 2.20
N PRO A 173 9.46 12.59 1.64
CA PRO A 173 9.04 13.03 0.32
C PRO A 173 9.51 12.06 -0.78
N PRO A 174 8.87 12.05 -1.96
CA PRO A 174 9.35 11.35 -3.12
C PRO A 174 10.69 11.95 -3.60
N ILE A 175 11.44 11.19 -4.40
CA ILE A 175 12.65 11.69 -5.05
C ILE A 175 12.25 12.74 -6.09
N ASP A 176 12.92 13.90 -6.06
CA ASP A 176 12.66 14.99 -7.01
C ASP A 176 12.91 14.55 -8.46
N ASP A 177 12.01 14.89 -9.36
CA ASP A 177 11.93 14.45 -10.77
C ASP A 177 13.17 14.80 -11.64
N LYS A 178 14.09 15.64 -11.12
CA LYS A 178 15.35 15.97 -11.80
C LYS A 178 16.26 14.77 -12.05
N SER A 179 16.07 13.67 -11.32
CA SER A 179 16.78 12.40 -11.52
C SER A 179 16.17 11.54 -12.64
N PHE A 180 14.95 11.83 -13.06
CA PHE A 180 14.22 11.01 -14.04
C PHE A 180 14.86 11.04 -15.42
N ASN A 181 15.35 12.19 -15.85
CA ASN A 181 16.02 12.35 -17.16
C ASN A 181 17.37 11.62 -17.26
N LYS A 182 18.03 11.34 -16.13
CA LYS A 182 19.27 10.55 -16.12
C LYS A 182 19.05 9.04 -16.19
N ILE A 183 17.92 8.55 -15.70
CA ILE A 183 17.63 7.10 -15.59
C ILE A 183 17.05 6.55 -16.91
N VAL A 184 16.33 7.36 -17.68
CA VAL A 184 15.81 6.97 -19.01
C VAL A 184 16.94 6.67 -19.99
N LEU A 185 18.11 7.31 -19.85
CA LEU A 185 19.30 7.11 -20.71
C LEU A 185 20.06 5.80 -20.44
N PHE A 186 19.80 5.10 -19.33
CA PHE A 186 20.45 3.81 -18.99
C PHE A 186 19.60 2.57 -19.31
N LEU A 187 18.40 2.73 -19.89
CA LEU A 187 17.47 1.63 -20.18
C LEU A 187 17.10 1.51 -21.68
N THR A 188 17.84 2.20 -22.55
CA THR A 188 17.77 2.04 -24.01
C THR A 188 18.86 1.10 -24.50
#